data_45112f8a62fa79a7d2f21bea277dd544
#
_entry.id   45112f8a62fa79a7d2f21bea277dd544
#
_cell.length_a   1.000
_cell.length_b   1.000
_cell.length_c   1.000
_cell.angle_alpha   90.00
_cell.angle_beta   90.00
_cell.angle_gamma   90.00
#
_symmetry.space_group_name_H-M   'P 1'
#
loop_
_entity.id
_entity.type
_entity.pdbx_description
1 polymer ?
#
loop_
_entity_poly.entity_id
_entity_poly.type
_entity_poly.pdbx_seq_one_letter_code
_entity_poly.pdbx_strand_id
1 'polypeptide(L)'
;MEVVTDLTVGSKVWMDRSYKFIDVGNYPKECVFIRGSNDDKNTKSSTVQTKISVTIPCTVYLDFWGGAGHLNKVSSWSGSWNTASDATPTTFTGYGPGIVIKRNFDAGTINLMGNNGNGHGTYYAFVCPRGNMLSQFIMQTDNPILIVFL
;
A
#
# COMPACT_ATOMS: atom_id res chain seq x y z
N MET A 1 -8.82 3.89 -8.45
CA MET A 1 -7.97 3.91 -7.24
C MET A 1 -8.59 4.84 -6.22
N GLU A 2 -8.62 4.43 -4.96
CA GLU A 2 -9.24 5.19 -3.88
C GLU A 2 -8.26 5.39 -2.73
N VAL A 3 -8.38 6.53 -2.05
CA VAL A 3 -7.65 6.79 -0.81
C VAL A 3 -8.65 6.68 0.34
N VAL A 4 -8.33 5.84 1.32
CA VAL A 4 -9.23 5.51 2.45
C VAL A 4 -8.56 5.93 3.75
N THR A 5 -9.21 6.80 4.50
CA THR A 5 -8.67 7.36 5.75
C THR A 5 -9.07 6.58 7.00
N ASP A 6 -10.15 5.80 6.92
CA ASP A 6 -10.77 5.11 8.05
C ASP A 6 -11.06 3.64 7.72
N LEU A 7 -10.00 2.93 7.31
CA LEU A 7 -10.11 1.52 6.99
C LEU A 7 -10.59 0.72 8.20
N THR A 8 -11.65 -0.06 8.01
CA THR A 8 -12.26 -0.88 9.06
C THR A 8 -12.49 -2.31 8.58
N VAL A 9 -12.69 -3.23 9.53
CA VAL A 9 -13.13 -4.59 9.23
C VAL A 9 -14.42 -4.52 8.40
N GLY A 10 -14.50 -5.31 7.34
CA GLY A 10 -15.59 -5.29 6.38
C GLY A 10 -15.38 -4.36 5.19
N SER A 11 -14.35 -3.49 5.22
CA SER A 11 -13.98 -2.69 4.05
C SER A 11 -13.50 -3.57 2.91
N LYS A 12 -13.78 -3.15 1.67
CA LYS A 12 -13.27 -3.81 0.46
C LYS A 12 -11.74 -3.76 0.41
N VAL A 13 -11.13 -4.86 0.00
CA VAL A 13 -9.68 -4.94 -0.21
C VAL A 13 -9.29 -4.26 -1.53
N TRP A 14 -9.96 -4.61 -2.62
CA TRP A 14 -9.72 -4.05 -3.96
C TRP A 14 -11.01 -3.51 -4.57
N MET A 15 -10.87 -2.56 -5.49
CA MET A 15 -12.00 -1.94 -6.18
C MET A 15 -12.76 -2.94 -7.07
N ASP A 16 -12.06 -3.88 -7.68
CA ASP A 16 -12.55 -4.81 -8.69
C ASP A 16 -12.82 -6.24 -8.17
N ARG A 17 -12.86 -6.42 -6.86
CA ARG A 17 -13.16 -7.71 -6.20
C ARG A 17 -14.07 -7.49 -5.00
N SER A 18 -14.77 -8.55 -4.60
CA SER A 18 -15.68 -8.53 -3.45
C SER A 18 -15.04 -8.90 -2.11
N TYR A 19 -13.73 -9.20 -2.09
CA TYR A 19 -13.02 -9.53 -0.85
C TYR A 19 -13.08 -8.38 0.14
N LYS A 20 -13.26 -8.75 1.42
CA LYS A 20 -13.34 -7.80 2.53
C LYS A 20 -12.33 -8.16 3.61
N PHE A 21 -11.79 -7.14 4.27
CA PHE A 21 -10.91 -7.35 5.42
C PHE A 21 -11.65 -7.97 6.59
N ILE A 22 -11.03 -8.96 7.21
CA ILE A 22 -11.44 -9.53 8.50
C ILE A 22 -10.53 -9.04 9.63
N ASP A 23 -9.34 -8.58 9.29
CA ASP A 23 -8.40 -7.87 10.18
C ASP A 23 -7.69 -6.82 9.33
N VAL A 24 -7.72 -5.57 9.76
CA VAL A 24 -7.07 -4.47 9.04
C VAL A 24 -5.60 -4.30 9.41
N GLY A 25 -5.07 -5.18 10.26
CA GLY A 25 -3.70 -5.07 10.73
C GLY A 25 -3.50 -3.93 11.73
N ASN A 26 -2.26 -3.63 12.03
CA ASN A 26 -1.88 -2.53 12.89
C ASN A 26 -0.75 -1.74 12.23
N TYR A 27 -1.04 -0.50 11.89
CA TYR A 27 -0.11 0.44 11.27
C TYR A 27 0.05 1.67 12.16
N PRO A 28 1.14 2.43 12.02
CA PRO A 28 1.28 3.71 12.72
C PRO A 28 0.07 4.62 12.49
N LYS A 29 -0.13 5.56 13.40
CA LYS A 29 -1.28 6.48 13.36
C LYS A 29 -1.26 7.33 12.08
N GLU A 30 -2.45 7.74 11.66
CA GLU A 30 -2.69 8.65 10.53
C GLU A 30 -2.26 8.10 9.16
N CYS A 31 -2.08 6.79 9.05
CA CYS A 31 -1.87 6.17 7.76
C CYS A 31 -3.15 6.20 6.92
N VAL A 32 -2.98 6.41 5.62
CA VAL A 32 -4.05 6.23 4.65
C VAL A 32 -3.84 4.95 3.87
N PHE A 33 -4.92 4.26 3.56
CA PHE A 33 -4.91 3.05 2.74
C PHE A 33 -5.17 3.41 1.28
N ILE A 34 -4.35 2.88 0.38
CA ILE A 34 -4.54 3.04 -1.06
C ILE A 34 -5.22 1.80 -1.61
N ARG A 35 -6.51 1.93 -1.94
CA ARG A 35 -7.28 0.84 -2.55
C ARG A 35 -7.09 0.84 -4.06
N GLY A 36 -6.37 -0.13 -4.56
CA GLY A 36 -6.15 -0.35 -5.98
C GLY A 36 -7.07 -1.42 -6.56
N SER A 37 -6.71 -1.86 -7.77
CA SER A 37 -7.38 -2.96 -8.46
C SER A 37 -6.55 -4.25 -8.30
N ASN A 38 -7.18 -5.37 -8.06
CA ASN A 38 -6.47 -6.66 -8.04
C ASN A 38 -5.81 -6.96 -9.39
N ASP A 39 -6.38 -6.51 -10.49
CA ASP A 39 -5.81 -6.70 -11.83
C ASP A 39 -4.46 -6.00 -12.02
N ASP A 40 -4.09 -5.06 -11.15
CA ASP A 40 -2.74 -4.47 -11.10
C ASP A 40 -1.64 -5.50 -10.85
N LYS A 41 -2.00 -6.70 -10.37
CA LYS A 41 -1.07 -7.83 -10.26
C LYS A 41 -0.31 -8.15 -11.54
N ASN A 42 -0.89 -7.81 -12.69
CA ASN A 42 -0.31 -8.06 -14.01
C ASN A 42 0.73 -7.01 -14.44
N THR A 43 0.86 -5.92 -13.69
CA THR A 43 1.84 -4.87 -13.99
C THR A 43 3.26 -5.42 -13.85
N LYS A 44 4.10 -5.22 -14.89
CA LYS A 44 5.49 -5.66 -14.88
C LYS A 44 6.28 -4.99 -13.78
N SER A 45 7.27 -5.68 -13.22
CA SER A 45 8.12 -5.15 -12.15
C SER A 45 8.91 -3.90 -12.55
N SER A 46 9.14 -3.69 -13.83
CA SER A 46 9.82 -2.51 -14.38
C SER A 46 8.89 -1.34 -14.68
N THR A 47 7.60 -1.49 -14.44
CA THR A 47 6.58 -0.48 -14.74
C THR A 47 6.02 0.10 -13.45
N VAL A 48 5.82 1.42 -13.42
CA VAL A 48 5.14 2.08 -12.30
C VAL A 48 3.67 1.63 -12.27
N GLN A 49 3.28 1.00 -11.18
CA GLN A 49 1.90 0.56 -10.95
C GLN A 49 1.05 1.69 -10.36
N THR A 50 1.60 2.39 -9.39
CA THR A 50 0.91 3.46 -8.68
C THR A 50 1.85 4.64 -8.48
N LYS A 51 1.38 5.83 -8.79
CA LYS A 51 2.11 7.07 -8.59
C LYS A 51 1.40 7.90 -7.51
N ILE A 52 2.15 8.28 -6.48
CA ILE A 52 1.64 9.02 -5.32
C ILE A 52 2.47 10.30 -5.19
N SER A 53 1.83 11.43 -4.95
CA SER A 53 2.50 12.67 -4.56
C SER A 53 2.16 13.00 -3.12
N VAL A 54 3.19 13.29 -2.31
CA VAL A 54 3.05 13.64 -0.90
C VAL A 54 3.68 15.00 -0.65
N THR A 55 3.09 15.78 0.25
CA THR A 55 3.53 17.15 0.56
C THR A 55 4.53 17.21 1.70
N ILE A 56 4.69 16.13 2.43
CA ILE A 56 5.64 16.01 3.54
C ILE A 56 6.34 14.65 3.49
N PRO A 57 7.46 14.47 4.23
CA PRO A 57 8.08 13.16 4.34
C PRO A 57 7.12 12.11 4.88
N CYS A 58 7.14 10.93 4.27
CA CYS A 58 6.25 9.82 4.58
C CYS A 58 7.00 8.50 4.69
N THR A 59 6.41 7.53 5.38
CA THR A 59 6.78 6.13 5.30
C THR A 59 5.68 5.40 4.54
N VAL A 60 6.04 4.64 3.53
CA VAL A 60 5.11 3.77 2.81
C VAL A 60 5.32 2.34 3.28
N TYR A 61 4.21 1.68 3.61
CA TYR A 61 4.18 0.25 3.94
C TYR A 61 3.48 -0.47 2.79
N LEU A 62 4.08 -1.56 2.33
CA LEU A 62 3.48 -2.44 1.33
C LEU A 62 3.17 -3.79 1.99
N ASP A 63 1.92 -4.20 1.92
CA ASP A 63 1.44 -5.47 2.47
C ASP A 63 1.38 -6.52 1.36
N PHE A 64 2.29 -7.48 1.43
CA PHE A 64 2.35 -8.63 0.54
C PHE A 64 1.61 -9.80 1.20
N TRP A 65 0.30 -9.76 1.09
CA TRP A 65 -0.60 -10.72 1.73
C TRP A 65 -0.35 -12.18 1.33
N GLY A 66 0.23 -12.42 0.14
CA GLY A 66 0.62 -13.75 -0.32
C GLY A 66 1.96 -14.24 0.27
N GLY A 67 2.59 -13.46 1.16
CA GLY A 67 3.80 -13.85 1.87
C GLY A 67 5.07 -13.85 1.01
N ALA A 68 6.03 -14.70 1.36
CA ALA A 68 7.35 -14.73 0.72
C ALA A 68 7.30 -15.00 -0.78
N GLY A 69 6.42 -15.88 -1.23
CA GLY A 69 6.26 -16.18 -2.66
C GLY A 69 5.80 -14.96 -3.46
N HIS A 70 4.93 -14.15 -2.89
CA HIS A 70 4.49 -12.90 -3.48
C HIS A 70 5.66 -11.88 -3.52
N LEU A 71 6.34 -11.67 -2.40
CA LEU A 71 7.45 -10.73 -2.30
C LEU A 71 8.61 -11.10 -3.24
N ASN A 72 8.91 -12.38 -3.41
CA ASN A 72 9.98 -12.85 -4.28
C ASN A 72 9.76 -12.49 -5.77
N LYS A 73 8.52 -12.33 -6.20
CA LYS A 73 8.20 -11.92 -7.57
C LYS A 73 8.69 -10.51 -7.90
N VAL A 74 8.90 -9.68 -6.89
CA VAL A 74 9.31 -8.28 -7.04
C VAL A 74 10.73 -8.02 -6.50
N SER A 75 11.55 -9.06 -6.43
CA SER A 75 12.94 -8.97 -5.96
C SER A 75 13.79 -7.96 -6.74
N SER A 76 13.41 -7.65 -7.99
CA SER A 76 14.11 -6.65 -8.82
C SER A 76 14.05 -5.23 -8.25
N TRP A 77 13.03 -4.90 -7.42
CA TRP A 77 12.92 -3.57 -6.82
C TRP A 77 12.77 -3.58 -5.29
N SER A 78 12.40 -4.69 -4.68
CA SER A 78 12.14 -4.74 -3.24
C SER A 78 13.39 -4.70 -2.36
N GLY A 79 14.57 -4.83 -2.93
CA GLY A 79 15.84 -4.83 -2.18
C GLY A 79 16.17 -3.50 -1.47
N SER A 80 15.56 -2.39 -1.90
CA SER A 80 15.69 -1.07 -1.23
C SER A 80 14.64 -0.85 -0.13
N TRP A 81 13.79 -1.83 0.13
CA TRP A 81 12.76 -1.82 1.17
C TRP A 81 13.19 -2.69 2.35
N ASN A 82 12.72 -2.37 3.53
CA ASN A 82 13.01 -3.11 4.75
C ASN A 82 11.75 -3.81 5.27
N THR A 83 11.92 -4.97 5.91
CA THR A 83 10.80 -5.60 6.64
C THR A 83 10.32 -4.67 7.75
N ALA A 84 9.01 -4.45 7.82
CA ALA A 84 8.41 -3.60 8.84
C ALA A 84 8.20 -4.39 10.13
N SER A 85 8.84 -3.94 11.22
CA SER A 85 8.64 -4.49 12.57
C SER A 85 7.61 -3.69 13.39
N ASP A 86 7.24 -2.50 12.93
CA ASP A 86 6.31 -1.57 13.57
C ASP A 86 4.89 -1.62 12.96
N ALA A 87 4.62 -2.62 12.13
CA ALA A 87 3.31 -2.85 11.54
C ALA A 87 3.00 -4.34 11.53
N THR A 88 1.73 -4.69 11.69
CA THR A 88 1.23 -6.05 11.50
C THR A 88 0.40 -6.13 10.24
N PRO A 89 0.55 -7.22 9.45
CA PRO A 89 -0.19 -7.34 8.19
C PRO A 89 -1.68 -7.55 8.41
N THR A 90 -2.43 -7.27 7.36
CA THR A 90 -3.87 -7.47 7.29
C THR A 90 -4.21 -8.93 6.99
N THR A 91 -5.47 -9.30 7.21
CA THR A 91 -6.05 -10.55 6.68
C THR A 91 -7.40 -10.26 6.04
N PHE A 92 -7.74 -11.02 5.04
CA PHE A 92 -9.06 -11.04 4.45
C PHE A 92 -9.47 -12.49 4.18
N THR A 93 -10.74 -12.73 3.86
CA THR A 93 -11.33 -14.08 3.83
C THR A 93 -10.45 -15.10 3.10
N GLY A 94 -9.89 -16.05 3.86
CA GLY A 94 -9.06 -17.15 3.35
C GLY A 94 -7.60 -16.80 3.06
N TYR A 95 -7.16 -15.56 3.31
CA TYR A 95 -5.82 -15.08 2.92
C TYR A 95 -5.16 -14.21 3.99
N GLY A 96 -3.83 -14.33 4.10
CA GLY A 96 -3.00 -13.63 5.06
C GLY A 96 -2.82 -14.43 6.36
N PRO A 97 -2.11 -13.89 7.37
CA PRO A 97 -1.32 -12.66 7.26
C PRO A 97 -0.11 -12.84 6.33
N GLY A 98 0.31 -11.75 5.69
CA GLY A 98 1.43 -11.73 4.77
C GLY A 98 2.70 -11.13 5.36
N ILE A 99 3.48 -10.47 4.51
CA ILE A 99 4.71 -9.78 4.89
C ILE A 99 4.53 -8.29 4.56
N VAL A 100 4.86 -7.43 5.52
CA VAL A 100 4.88 -5.98 5.31
C VAL A 100 6.32 -5.51 5.18
N ILE A 101 6.59 -4.75 4.12
CA ILE A 101 7.85 -4.04 3.93
C ILE A 101 7.59 -2.54 3.96
N LYS A 102 8.61 -1.76 4.30
CA LYS A 102 8.50 -0.30 4.39
C LYS A 102 9.69 0.42 3.79
N ARG A 103 9.45 1.66 3.39
CA ARG A 103 10.49 2.59 2.94
C ARG A 103 10.10 4.01 3.26
N ASN A 104 11.09 4.82 3.67
CA ASN A 104 10.92 6.25 3.89
C ASN A 104 11.10 7.01 2.57
N PHE A 105 10.28 8.04 2.40
CA PHE A 105 10.33 8.95 1.25
C PHE A 105 10.28 10.39 1.72
N ASP A 106 11.02 11.25 1.05
CA ASP A 106 10.85 12.69 1.19
C ASP A 106 9.56 13.16 0.50
N ALA A 107 9.16 14.41 0.77
CA ALA A 107 8.07 15.04 0.02
C ALA A 107 8.36 14.98 -1.49
N GLY A 108 7.33 14.75 -2.27
CA GLY A 108 7.44 14.62 -3.72
C GLY A 108 6.70 13.43 -4.28
N THR A 109 7.13 12.95 -5.45
CA THR A 109 6.50 11.83 -6.14
C THR A 109 7.11 10.50 -5.70
N ILE A 110 6.23 9.55 -5.37
CA ILE A 110 6.58 8.17 -5.01
C ILE A 110 6.06 7.26 -6.10
N ASN A 111 6.95 6.45 -6.68
CA ASN A 111 6.60 5.45 -7.68
C ASN A 111 6.59 4.07 -7.05
N LEU A 112 5.42 3.44 -6.99
CA LEU A 112 5.26 2.06 -6.56
C LEU A 112 5.27 1.17 -7.79
N MET A 113 6.22 0.22 -7.83
CA MET A 113 6.46 -0.62 -8.99
C MET A 113 5.55 -1.84 -9.03
N GLY A 114 5.48 -2.47 -10.18
CA GLY A 114 4.53 -3.55 -10.45
C GLY A 114 4.82 -4.88 -9.77
N ASN A 115 3.79 -5.72 -9.70
CA ASN A 115 3.77 -7.04 -9.07
C ASN A 115 4.37 -8.17 -9.93
N ASN A 116 4.70 -7.89 -11.17
CA ASN A 116 5.36 -8.81 -12.09
C ASN A 116 4.54 -10.06 -12.48
N GLY A 117 3.24 -9.90 -12.74
CA GLY A 117 2.38 -11.00 -13.18
C GLY A 117 2.14 -12.04 -12.07
N ASN A 118 1.96 -11.59 -10.86
CA ASN A 118 1.78 -12.45 -9.71
C ASN A 118 0.36 -13.06 -9.68
N GLY A 119 0.28 -14.39 -9.57
CA GLY A 119 -1.00 -15.10 -9.50
C GLY A 119 -1.79 -14.86 -8.21
N HIS A 120 -1.16 -14.31 -7.15
CA HIS A 120 -1.83 -14.06 -5.88
C HIS A 120 -2.72 -12.81 -5.92
N GLY A 121 -2.32 -11.79 -6.64
CA GLY A 121 -2.99 -10.48 -6.64
C GLY A 121 -1.99 -9.37 -6.40
N THR A 122 -2.49 -8.14 -6.24
CA THR A 122 -1.59 -7.02 -5.97
C THR A 122 -1.34 -6.86 -4.46
N TYR A 123 -0.13 -6.40 -4.12
CA TYR A 123 0.12 -5.81 -2.80
C TYR A 123 -0.76 -4.58 -2.63
N TYR A 124 -0.95 -4.13 -1.42
CA TYR A 124 -1.59 -2.86 -1.15
C TYR A 124 -0.76 -1.99 -0.22
N ALA A 125 -0.99 -0.67 -0.31
CA ALA A 125 -0.14 0.32 0.29
C ALA A 125 -0.85 1.10 1.40
N PHE A 126 -0.08 1.40 2.45
CA PHE A 126 -0.44 2.39 3.46
C PHE A 126 0.61 3.49 3.41
N VAL A 127 0.17 4.74 3.40
CA VAL A 127 1.03 5.92 3.38
C VAL A 127 0.86 6.66 4.70
N CYS A 128 1.95 6.81 5.44
CA CYS A 128 1.93 7.34 6.79
C CYS A 128 2.83 8.58 6.87
N PRO A 129 2.35 9.71 7.43
CA PRO A 129 3.21 10.87 7.64
C PRO A 129 4.31 10.57 8.66
N ARG A 130 5.49 11.14 8.46
CA ARG A 130 6.55 11.15 9.48
C ARG A 130 6.45 12.45 10.28
N GLY A 131 6.35 12.34 11.60
CA GLY A 131 6.26 13.47 12.50
C GLY A 131 4.84 13.67 13.05
N ASN A 132 4.65 14.79 13.79
CA ASN A 132 3.40 15.13 14.43
C ASN A 132 2.51 15.93 13.47
N MET A 133 1.53 15.24 12.88
CA MET A 133 0.54 15.87 12.02
C MET A 133 -0.83 15.89 12.74
N LEU A 134 -1.50 17.03 12.69
CA LEU A 134 -2.80 17.21 13.35
C LEU A 134 -3.97 16.82 12.46
N SER A 135 -3.79 16.93 11.14
CA SER A 135 -4.84 16.61 10.18
C SER A 135 -4.24 16.19 8.84
N GLN A 136 -5.05 15.57 8.02
CA GLN A 136 -4.70 15.20 6.66
C GLN A 136 -5.80 15.60 5.72
N PHE A 137 -5.41 16.09 4.55
CA PHE A 137 -6.30 16.39 3.44
C PHE A 137 -5.87 15.57 2.23
N ILE A 138 -6.82 14.90 1.60
CA ILE A 138 -6.55 14.01 0.50
C ILE A 138 -7.30 14.51 -0.72
N MET A 139 -6.55 14.78 -1.80
CA MET A 139 -7.12 15.01 -3.12
C MET A 139 -6.80 13.82 -4.02
N GLN A 140 -7.83 13.23 -4.57
CA GLN A 140 -7.69 12.20 -5.58
C GLN A 140 -7.86 12.85 -6.95
N THR A 141 -6.87 12.71 -7.80
CA THR A 141 -6.93 13.06 -9.22
C THR A 141 -6.84 11.77 -10.04
N ASP A 142 -7.18 11.84 -11.31
CA ASP A 142 -7.14 10.66 -12.16
C ASP A 142 -5.74 10.02 -12.23
N ASN A 143 -4.69 10.81 -12.06
CA ASN A 143 -3.30 10.36 -11.91
C ASN A 143 -2.36 11.58 -11.84
N PRO A 144 -1.50 11.74 -10.82
CA PRO A 144 -1.26 10.90 -9.65
C PRO A 144 -2.24 11.16 -8.49
N ILE A 145 -2.24 10.28 -7.49
CA ILE A 145 -2.89 10.56 -6.21
C ILE A 145 -2.05 11.59 -5.47
N LEU A 146 -2.70 12.67 -5.03
CA LEU A 146 -2.08 13.68 -4.18
C LEU A 146 -2.57 13.50 -2.74
N ILE A 147 -1.62 13.29 -1.82
CA ILE A 147 -1.89 13.22 -0.39
C ILE A 147 -1.27 14.44 0.26
N VAL A 148 -2.10 15.23 0.89
CA VAL A 148 -1.68 16.44 1.61
C VAL A 148 -1.90 16.18 3.10
N PHE A 149 -0.82 16.28 3.88
CA PHE A 149 -0.87 16.26 5.34
C PHE A 149 -0.69 17.68 5.84
N LEU A 150 -1.55 18.10 6.73
CA LEU A 150 -1.57 19.46 7.29
C LEU A 150 -1.18 19.46 8.75
#